data_95e35a46c13b4982edda89ab673a1e1f
#
_entry.id   95e35a46c13b4982edda89ab673a1e1f
#
_cell.length_a   1.000
_cell.length_b   1.000
_cell.length_c   1.000
_cell.angle_alpha   90.00
_cell.angle_beta   90.00
_cell.angle_gamma   90.00
#
_symmetry.space_group_name_H-M   'P 1'
#
loop_
_entity.id
_entity.type
_entity.pdbx_description
1 polymer ?
#
loop_
_entity_poly.entity_id
_entity_poly.type
_entity_poly.pdbx_seq_one_letter_code
_entity_poly.pdbx_strand_id
1 'polypeptide(L)'
;RVRFMKLTKGKVIGKHSDKIDKDIESGNIFRIHIPIRTNKDVIFTLYESSRDKQGHDHNLKTGHFYYTDVSKPHAVRNTSKEDRIHLVVDCKANSAIRTLIA
;
A
#
# COMPACT_ATOMS: atom_id res chain seq x y z
N ARG A 1 11.34 -6.98 6.80
CA ARG A 1 11.37 -7.56 5.45
C ARG A 1 11.35 -6.45 4.41
N VAL A 2 12.26 -6.52 3.46
CA VAL A 2 12.37 -5.55 2.37
C VAL A 2 12.23 -6.31 1.06
N ARG A 3 11.36 -5.81 0.15
CA ARG A 3 11.19 -6.43 -1.16
C ARG A 3 10.73 -5.41 -2.21
N PHE A 4 11.06 -5.69 -3.46
CA PHE A 4 10.45 -4.96 -4.57
C PHE A 4 9.15 -5.61 -4.98
N MET A 5 8.14 -4.80 -5.26
CA MET A 5 6.86 -5.27 -5.79
C MET A 5 6.56 -4.55 -7.10
N LYS A 6 6.37 -5.34 -8.14
CA LYS A 6 6.04 -4.84 -9.47
C LYS A 6 4.56 -5.06 -9.77
N LEU A 7 3.90 -4.00 -10.23
CA LEU A 7 2.57 -4.09 -10.83
C LEU A 7 2.71 -3.78 -12.31
N THR A 8 2.56 -4.82 -13.12
CA THR A 8 2.74 -4.75 -14.57
C THR A 8 1.73 -3.78 -15.19
N LYS A 9 2.15 -3.11 -16.26
CA LYS A 9 1.28 -2.23 -17.04
C LYS A 9 -0.06 -2.88 -17.36
N GLY A 10 -1.14 -2.13 -17.19
CA GLY A 10 -2.50 -2.58 -17.45
C GLY A 10 -3.07 -3.55 -16.42
N LYS A 11 -2.36 -3.85 -15.33
CA LYS A 11 -2.81 -4.79 -14.30
C LYS A 11 -3.54 -4.08 -13.17
N VAL A 12 -4.46 -4.82 -12.58
CA VAL A 12 -5.27 -4.38 -11.44
C VAL A 12 -5.18 -5.43 -10.34
N ILE A 13 -4.95 -4.96 -9.11
CA ILE A 13 -5.12 -5.76 -7.90
C ILE A 13 -6.46 -5.37 -7.29
N GLY A 14 -7.41 -6.29 -7.28
CA GLY A 14 -8.75 -6.04 -6.78
C GLY A 14 -8.78 -5.74 -5.28
N LYS A 15 -9.92 -5.21 -4.82
CA LYS A 15 -10.14 -4.89 -3.41
C LYS A 15 -9.90 -6.10 -2.52
N HIS A 16 -8.97 -5.98 -1.57
CA HIS A 16 -8.58 -7.01 -0.63
C HIS A 16 -7.99 -6.39 0.63
N SER A 17 -7.78 -7.22 1.64
CA SER A 17 -7.06 -6.85 2.87
C SER A 17 -5.93 -7.85 3.10
N ASP A 18 -4.80 -7.39 3.64
CA ASP A 18 -3.65 -8.25 3.94
C ASP A 18 -3.81 -8.92 5.31
N LYS A 19 -4.94 -9.64 5.50
CA LYS A 19 -5.26 -10.30 6.76
C LYS A 19 -4.60 -11.65 6.95
N ILE A 20 -3.90 -12.14 5.94
CA ILE A 20 -3.18 -13.42 6.00
C ILE A 20 -1.98 -13.30 6.95
N ASP A 21 -1.41 -12.12 7.06
CA ASP A 21 -0.32 -11.84 7.99
C ASP A 21 -0.89 -11.38 9.33
N LYS A 22 -0.83 -12.26 10.33
CA LYS A 22 -1.33 -11.97 11.68
C LYS A 22 -0.61 -10.80 12.34
N ASP A 23 0.66 -10.59 12.03
CA ASP A 23 1.43 -9.49 12.61
C ASP A 23 0.96 -8.14 12.05
N ILE A 24 0.56 -8.09 10.78
CA ILE A 24 -0.04 -6.90 10.19
C ILE A 24 -1.41 -6.65 10.82
N GLU A 25 -2.25 -7.68 10.94
CA GLU A 25 -3.60 -7.56 11.51
C GLU A 25 -3.56 -7.09 12.96
N SER A 26 -2.61 -7.59 13.75
CA SER A 26 -2.45 -7.21 15.16
C SER A 26 -1.79 -5.84 15.35
N GLY A 27 -1.28 -5.22 14.30
CA GLY A 27 -0.56 -3.95 14.37
C GLY A 27 0.89 -4.08 14.86
N ASN A 28 1.45 -5.28 14.85
CA ASN A 28 2.84 -5.51 15.25
C ASN A 28 3.83 -5.19 14.12
N ILE A 29 3.35 -5.11 12.89
CA ILE A 29 4.15 -4.78 11.71
C ILE A 29 3.47 -3.63 10.95
N PHE A 30 4.25 -2.64 10.57
CA PHE A 30 3.84 -1.57 9.66
C PHE A 30 4.42 -1.80 8.29
N ARG A 31 3.62 -1.56 7.27
CA ARG A 31 4.06 -1.61 5.89
C ARG A 31 4.27 -0.20 5.35
N ILE A 32 5.48 0.04 4.84
CA ILE A 32 5.85 1.30 4.22
C ILE A 32 6.08 1.05 2.74
N HIS A 33 5.47 1.87 1.91
CA HIS A 33 5.68 1.89 0.45
C HIS A 33 6.59 3.04 0.07
N ILE A 34 7.60 2.72 -0.73
CA ILE A 34 8.51 3.71 -1.31
C ILE A 34 8.41 3.54 -2.83
N PRO A 35 7.65 4.40 -3.52
CA PRO A 35 7.54 4.31 -4.96
C PRO A 35 8.90 4.58 -5.63
N ILE A 36 9.38 3.63 -6.41
CA ILE A 36 10.63 3.73 -7.17
C ILE A 36 10.33 4.17 -8.61
N ARG A 37 9.31 3.55 -9.21
CA ARG A 37 8.83 3.90 -10.55
C ARG A 37 7.32 3.90 -10.54
N THR A 38 6.74 5.06 -10.84
CA THR A 38 5.29 5.23 -10.89
C THR A 38 4.93 6.38 -11.83
N ASN A 39 3.65 6.58 -12.06
CA ASN A 39 3.14 7.68 -12.86
C ASN A 39 1.73 8.07 -12.40
N LYS A 40 1.15 9.10 -13.02
CA LYS A 40 -0.15 9.64 -12.65
C LYS A 40 -1.32 8.67 -12.80
N ASP A 41 -1.17 7.61 -13.60
CA ASP A 41 -2.24 6.65 -13.89
C ASP A 41 -2.19 5.42 -12.98
N VAL A 42 -1.27 5.38 -12.02
CA VAL A 42 -1.22 4.35 -10.98
C VAL A 42 -1.99 4.86 -9.77
N ILE A 43 -3.10 4.20 -9.46
CA ILE A 43 -3.99 4.62 -8.37
C ILE A 43 -4.09 3.55 -7.30
N PHE A 44 -3.83 3.96 -6.07
CA PHE A 44 -4.04 3.17 -4.87
C PHE A 44 -5.34 3.64 -4.21
N THR A 45 -6.30 2.74 -4.05
CA THR A 45 -7.58 3.05 -3.42
C THR A 45 -7.64 2.41 -2.04
N LEU A 46 -7.87 3.22 -1.02
CA LEU A 46 -8.03 2.76 0.36
C LEU A 46 -9.49 2.88 0.76
N TYR A 47 -10.03 1.80 1.32
CA TYR A 47 -11.43 1.72 1.77
C TYR A 47 -11.48 1.74 3.30
N GLU A 48 -12.49 2.36 3.87
CA GLU A 48 -12.69 2.38 5.33
C GLU A 48 -13.07 0.99 5.88
N SER A 49 -13.85 0.24 5.10
CA SER A 49 -14.29 -1.11 5.46
C SER A 49 -14.66 -1.91 4.21
N SER A 50 -14.99 -3.18 4.39
CA SER A 50 -15.47 -4.02 3.29
C SER A 50 -16.79 -3.52 2.69
N ARG A 51 -17.56 -2.71 3.43
CA ARG A 51 -18.83 -2.12 2.98
C ARG A 51 -18.66 -0.81 2.24
N ASP A 52 -17.51 -0.16 2.37
CA ASP A 52 -17.20 1.04 1.63
C ASP A 52 -17.02 0.70 0.15
N LYS A 53 -17.88 1.21 -0.70
CA LYS A 53 -17.86 0.93 -2.14
C LYS A 53 -17.08 1.95 -2.95
N GLN A 54 -16.78 3.10 -2.37
CA GLN A 54 -16.16 4.21 -3.07
C GLN A 54 -14.66 4.31 -2.77
N GLY A 55 -14.27 4.25 -1.50
CA GLY A 55 -12.89 4.41 -1.07
C GLY A 55 -12.34 5.80 -1.32
N HIS A 56 -11.05 5.93 -1.11
CA HIS A 56 -10.28 7.15 -1.35
C HIS A 56 -9.10 6.82 -2.26
N ASP A 57 -9.03 7.49 -3.39
CA ASP A 57 -7.97 7.31 -4.38
C ASP A 57 -6.74 8.15 -4.03
N HIS A 58 -5.57 7.51 -4.15
CA HIS A 58 -4.29 8.15 -3.93
C HIS A 58 -3.34 7.82 -5.07
N ASN A 59 -2.57 8.81 -5.48
CA ASN A 59 -1.45 8.61 -6.39
C ASN A 59 -0.15 8.77 -5.60
N LEU A 60 0.49 7.66 -5.26
CA LEU A 60 1.73 7.64 -4.49
C LEU A 60 2.90 8.03 -5.40
N LYS A 61 3.68 9.02 -4.97
CA LYS A 61 4.73 9.64 -5.79
C LYS A 61 6.12 9.17 -5.38
N THR A 62 7.03 9.13 -6.34
CA THR A 62 8.45 8.88 -6.08
C THR A 62 9.04 9.94 -5.15
N GLY A 63 10.07 9.58 -4.41
CA GLY A 63 10.75 10.49 -3.48
C GLY A 63 10.07 10.64 -2.13
N HIS A 64 9.00 9.89 -1.87
CA HIS A 64 8.25 9.92 -0.63
C HIS A 64 8.13 8.52 -0.02
N PHE A 65 7.93 8.47 1.30
CA PHE A 65 7.61 7.26 2.03
C PHE A 65 6.14 7.33 2.43
N TYR A 66 5.41 6.24 2.24
CA TYR A 66 4.00 6.17 2.61
C TYR A 66 3.76 5.02 3.57
N TYR A 67 3.23 5.35 4.74
CA TYR A 67 2.61 4.35 5.59
C TYR A 67 1.23 4.00 5.02
N THR A 68 0.98 2.72 4.85
CA THR A 68 -0.32 2.24 4.38
C THR A 68 -0.86 1.22 5.37
N ASP A 69 -2.11 1.44 5.82
CA ASP A 69 -2.79 0.47 6.66
C ASP A 69 -3.39 -0.63 5.77
N VAL A 70 -2.56 -1.63 5.48
CA VAL A 70 -2.94 -2.74 4.58
C VAL A 70 -3.87 -3.75 5.26
N SER A 71 -4.17 -3.59 6.55
CA SER A 71 -5.23 -4.35 7.21
C SER A 71 -6.61 -3.90 6.75
N LYS A 72 -6.75 -2.64 6.29
CA LYS A 72 -7.97 -2.15 5.66
C LYS A 72 -8.06 -2.63 4.21
N PRO A 73 -9.27 -2.77 3.66
CA PRO A 73 -9.44 -3.11 2.26
C PRO A 73 -8.80 -2.06 1.36
N HIS A 74 -8.09 -2.51 0.36
CA HIS A 74 -7.42 -1.63 -0.60
C HIS A 74 -7.33 -2.30 -1.96
N ALA A 75 -7.13 -1.48 -2.99
CA ALA A 75 -6.97 -1.92 -4.36
C ALA A 75 -5.93 -1.06 -5.05
N VAL A 76 -5.32 -1.59 -6.10
CA VAL A 76 -4.35 -0.84 -6.91
C VAL A 76 -4.66 -1.10 -8.37
N ARG A 77 -4.65 -0.04 -9.17
CA ARG A 77 -4.76 -0.17 -10.62
C ARG A 77 -3.62 0.57 -11.30
N ASN A 78 -3.05 -0.07 -12.30
CA ASN A 78 -2.04 0.52 -13.18
C ASN A 78 -2.61 0.52 -14.61
N THR A 79 -3.26 1.60 -14.99
CA THR A 79 -3.83 1.75 -16.33
C THR A 79 -2.83 2.35 -17.31
N SER A 80 -1.59 2.56 -16.90
CA SER A 80 -0.54 3.13 -17.73
C SER A 80 0.10 2.10 -18.64
N LYS A 81 1.00 2.57 -19.48
CA LYS A 81 1.80 1.73 -20.40
C LYS A 81 3.14 1.32 -19.80
N GLU A 82 3.37 1.61 -18.51
CA GLU A 82 4.62 1.31 -17.83
C GLU A 82 4.36 0.53 -16.55
N ASP A 83 5.32 -0.33 -16.20
CA ASP A 83 5.28 -1.08 -14.94
C ASP A 83 5.47 -0.14 -13.75
N ARG A 84 4.71 -0.36 -12.68
CA ARG A 84 4.93 0.30 -11.40
C ARG A 84 5.86 -0.55 -10.54
N ILE A 85 6.86 0.07 -9.91
CA ILE A 85 7.77 -0.60 -8.99
C ILE A 85 7.75 0.15 -7.66
N HIS A 86 7.45 -0.56 -6.58
CA HIS A 86 7.58 -0.09 -5.20
C HIS A 86 8.63 -0.88 -4.46
N LEU A 87 9.39 -0.20 -3.60
CA LEU A 87 10.10 -0.85 -2.51
C LEU A 87 9.14 -0.93 -1.34
N VAL A 88 8.94 -2.14 -0.80
CA VAL A 88 8.04 -2.36 0.33
C VAL A 88 8.86 -2.80 1.52
N VAL A 89 8.70 -2.09 2.63
CA VAL A 89 9.43 -2.33 3.87
C VAL A 89 8.42 -2.65 4.97
N ASP A 90 8.51 -3.85 5.52
CA ASP A 90 7.73 -4.24 6.69
C ASP A 90 8.60 -4.05 7.93
N CYS A 91 8.17 -3.16 8.82
CA CYS A 91 8.89 -2.78 10.02
C CYS A 91 8.14 -3.26 11.26
N LYS A 92 8.90 -3.73 12.26
CA LYS A 92 8.31 -4.04 13.56
C LYS A 92 7.78 -2.77 14.21
N ALA A 93 6.56 -2.85 14.72
CA ALA A 93 5.95 -1.78 15.48
C ALA A 93 6.65 -1.64 16.83
N ASN A 94 7.01 -0.41 17.18
CA ASN A 94 7.44 -0.05 18.53
C ASN A 94 6.74 1.24 18.96
N SER A 95 6.89 1.63 20.21
CA SER A 95 6.19 2.80 20.75
C SER A 95 6.57 4.10 20.01
N ALA A 96 7.81 4.24 19.61
CA ALA A 96 8.28 5.43 18.88
C ALA A 96 7.62 5.52 17.49
N ILE A 97 7.58 4.42 16.74
CA ILE A 97 6.94 4.38 15.43
C ILE A 97 5.44 4.62 15.56
N ARG A 98 4.80 4.00 16.54
CA ARG A 98 3.35 4.19 16.78
C ARG A 98 3.02 5.65 17.10
N THR A 99 3.88 6.33 17.83
CA THR A 99 3.71 7.76 18.13
C THR A 99 3.83 8.62 16.88
N LEU A 100 4.73 8.29 15.96
CA LEU A 100 4.95 9.05 14.73
C LEU A 100 3.79 8.95 13.74
N ILE A 101 3.08 7.83 13.71
CA ILE A 101 2.02 7.57 12.72
C ILE A 101 0.61 7.60 13.31
N ALA A 102 0.49 7.80 14.60
CA ALA A 102 -0.80 7.82 15.30
C ALA A 102 -1.63 9.06 14.96
#